data_4d7177029e714b80460122531e2bcd08
#
_entry.id   4d7177029e714b80460122531e2bcd08
#
_cell.length_a   1.000
_cell.length_b   1.000
_cell.length_c   1.000
_cell.angle_alpha   90.00
_cell.angle_beta   90.00
_cell.angle_gamma   90.00
#
_symmetry.space_group_name_H-M   'P 1'
#
loop_
_entity.id
_entity.type
_entity.pdbx_description
1 polymer ?
#
loop_
_entity_poly.entity_id
_entity_poly.type
_entity_poly.pdbx_seq_one_letter_code
_entity_poly.pdbx_strand_id
1 'polypeptide(L)'
;EPESRWQRSNSPAMRYPLIILDEADKLSDQVMFFFITFYNKLEDYCGIVLMATDYLEKKVRRGLRLNKKGYKEIYSRIGRRFVAMPGLSATDISDVCRANGVEGLREIETVKKDCEGDLRRVKRKCHAFNRMRRQAEERKEETAE
;
A
#
# COMPACT_ATOMS: atom_id res chain seq x y z
N GLU A 1 29.19 26.19 -9.27
CA GLU A 1 28.31 25.05 -9.60
C GLU A 1 28.16 24.22 -8.33
N PRO A 2 26.93 23.99 -7.82
CA PRO A 2 26.74 23.11 -6.72
C PRO A 2 26.75 21.67 -7.26
N GLU A 3 27.86 20.97 -7.05
CA GLU A 3 27.96 19.54 -7.34
C GLU A 3 26.81 18.79 -6.65
N SER A 4 26.08 18.04 -7.45
CA SER A 4 24.89 17.32 -7.04
C SER A 4 25.24 16.31 -5.93
N ARG A 5 24.64 16.50 -4.76
CA ARG A 5 24.70 15.67 -3.54
C ARG A 5 24.32 14.17 -3.75
N TRP A 6 24.22 13.75 -5.01
CA TRP A 6 23.79 12.41 -5.42
C TRP A 6 24.85 11.63 -6.22
N GLN A 7 26.13 12.04 -6.17
CA GLN A 7 27.17 11.16 -6.70
C GLN A 7 27.28 9.93 -5.81
N ARG A 8 26.73 8.83 -6.31
CA ARG A 8 26.90 7.50 -5.72
C ARG A 8 28.37 7.14 -5.74
N SER A 9 29.02 7.18 -4.58
CA SER A 9 30.30 6.52 -4.41
C SER A 9 30.10 5.02 -4.65
N ASN A 10 30.94 4.41 -5.47
CA ASN A 10 31.02 2.97 -5.71
C ASN A 10 31.57 2.21 -4.47
N SER A 11 31.06 2.49 -3.29
CA SER A 11 31.30 1.69 -2.08
C SER A 11 30.32 0.53 -2.02
N PRO A 12 30.71 -0.66 -1.52
CA PRO A 12 29.82 -1.81 -1.45
C PRO A 12 28.58 -1.43 -0.65
N ALA A 13 27.48 -1.30 -1.36
CA ALA A 13 26.09 -1.15 -0.98
C ALA A 13 25.85 -0.71 0.47
N MET A 14 26.00 0.56 0.78
CA MET A 14 25.28 1.14 1.90
C MET A 14 23.79 1.06 1.58
N ARG A 15 23.15 -0.02 2.00
CA ARG A 15 21.69 -0.21 1.86
C ARG A 15 21.04 0.73 2.85
N TYR A 16 20.52 1.85 2.36
CA TYR A 16 19.67 2.70 3.18
C TYR A 16 18.38 1.94 3.47
N PRO A 17 18.07 1.59 4.70
CA PRO A 17 16.83 0.91 5.05
C PRO A 17 15.62 1.78 4.68
N LEU A 18 14.50 1.14 4.39
CA LEU A 18 13.22 1.79 4.14
C LEU A 18 12.25 1.38 5.24
N ILE A 19 11.72 2.35 5.95
CA ILE A 19 10.66 2.16 6.93
C ILE A 19 9.32 2.50 6.28
N ILE A 20 8.40 1.55 6.28
CA ILE A 20 7.04 1.75 5.78
C ILE A 20 6.09 1.72 6.98
N LEU A 21 5.37 2.80 7.21
CA LEU A 21 4.32 2.90 8.21
C LEU A 21 2.97 2.83 7.50
N ASP A 22 2.32 1.69 7.62
CA ASP A 22 0.97 1.48 7.08
C ASP A 22 -0.09 2.01 8.04
N GLU A 23 -1.28 2.32 7.52
CA GLU A 23 -2.40 2.88 8.26
C GLU A 23 -2.07 4.17 9.06
N ALA A 24 -1.19 5.01 8.50
CA ALA A 24 -0.72 6.23 9.16
C ALA A 24 -1.84 7.26 9.45
N ASP A 25 -2.99 7.13 8.80
CA ASP A 25 -4.18 7.93 9.10
C ASP A 25 -4.79 7.63 10.48
N LYS A 26 -4.52 6.44 11.05
CA LYS A 26 -4.97 6.05 12.39
C LYS A 26 -4.11 6.62 13.53
N LEU A 27 -2.95 7.19 13.21
CA LEU A 27 -2.08 7.79 14.21
C LEU A 27 -2.79 8.98 14.89
N SER A 28 -2.76 9.02 16.22
CA SER A 28 -3.25 10.17 16.98
C SER A 28 -2.37 11.41 16.74
N ASP A 29 -2.87 12.61 17.08
CA ASP A 29 -2.07 13.84 16.97
C ASP A 29 -0.78 13.75 17.79
N GLN A 30 -0.85 13.12 18.97
CA GLN A 30 0.32 12.91 19.82
C GLN A 30 1.39 12.04 19.15
N VAL A 31 0.99 10.93 18.52
CA VAL A 31 1.92 10.05 17.79
C VAL A 31 2.46 10.75 16.55
N MET A 32 1.64 11.56 15.86
CA MET A 32 2.12 12.37 14.74
C MET A 32 3.21 13.38 15.16
N PHE A 33 3.19 13.89 16.39
CA PHE A 33 4.28 14.74 16.91
C PHE A 33 5.53 13.93 17.21
N PHE A 34 5.38 12.71 17.71
CA PHE A 34 6.52 11.79 17.84
C PHE A 34 7.18 11.48 16.52
N PHE A 35 6.42 11.43 15.44
CA PHE A 35 6.96 11.25 14.09
C PHE A 35 7.99 12.34 13.73
N ILE A 36 7.82 13.57 14.18
CA ILE A 36 8.81 14.64 13.96
C ILE A 36 10.15 14.27 14.58
N THR A 37 10.14 13.83 15.85
CA THR A 37 11.36 13.43 16.58
C THR A 37 11.99 12.19 15.94
N PHE A 38 11.16 11.23 15.56
CA PHE A 38 11.57 10.01 14.88
C PHE A 38 12.24 10.32 13.54
N TYR A 39 11.60 11.14 12.71
CA TYR A 39 12.15 11.59 11.44
C TYR A 39 13.49 12.28 11.60
N ASN A 40 13.60 13.24 12.54
CA ASN A 40 14.83 13.99 12.76
C ASN A 40 16.02 13.12 13.18
N LYS A 41 15.76 11.98 13.86
CA LYS A 41 16.81 11.02 14.23
C LYS A 41 17.24 10.11 13.09
N LEU A 42 16.37 9.89 12.13
CA LEU A 42 16.56 8.95 11.02
C LEU A 42 16.81 9.65 9.68
N GLU A 43 16.71 10.98 9.64
CA GLU A 43 17.09 11.77 8.48
C GLU A 43 18.51 11.43 8.06
N ASP A 44 18.75 11.22 6.80
CA ASP A 44 20.00 10.76 6.19
C ASP A 44 20.38 9.28 6.42
N TYR A 45 19.69 8.54 7.30
CA TYR A 45 19.99 7.13 7.58
C TYR A 45 19.03 6.16 6.92
N CYS A 46 17.77 6.55 6.75
CA CYS A 46 16.76 5.69 6.11
C CYS A 46 15.70 6.49 5.36
N GLY A 47 15.05 5.83 4.39
CA GLY A 47 13.82 6.33 3.78
C GLY A 47 12.62 6.05 4.68
N ILE A 48 11.64 6.95 4.70
CA ILE A 48 10.37 6.74 5.41
C ILE A 48 9.21 6.93 4.45
N VAL A 49 8.32 5.96 4.39
CA VAL A 49 7.07 6.00 3.61
C VAL A 49 5.89 5.88 4.56
N LEU A 50 4.96 6.82 4.48
CA LEU A 50 3.68 6.74 5.16
C LEU A 50 2.62 6.27 4.15
N MET A 51 2.00 5.14 4.42
CA MET A 51 0.86 4.62 3.65
C MET A 51 -0.42 4.88 4.45
N ALA A 52 -1.43 5.40 3.80
CA ALA A 52 -2.67 5.80 4.47
C ALA A 52 -3.82 5.95 3.49
N THR A 53 -5.03 6.06 3.99
CA THR A 53 -6.15 6.56 3.22
C THR A 53 -6.02 8.07 2.97
N ASP A 54 -6.86 8.64 2.12
CA ASP A 54 -6.92 10.08 1.85
C ASP A 54 -7.22 10.92 3.13
N TYR A 55 -7.63 10.24 4.19
CA TYR A 55 -7.89 10.87 5.48
C TYR A 55 -6.63 11.49 6.10
N LEU A 56 -5.43 10.91 5.90
CA LEU A 56 -4.18 11.48 6.38
C LEU A 56 -3.93 12.86 5.76
N GLU A 57 -4.09 12.98 4.44
CA GLU A 57 -3.94 14.27 3.77
C GLU A 57 -4.96 15.30 4.29
N LYS A 58 -6.22 14.90 4.39
CA LYS A 58 -7.29 15.76 4.94
C LYS A 58 -6.98 16.21 6.37
N LYS A 59 -6.48 15.31 7.21
CA LYS A 59 -6.08 15.58 8.59
C LYS A 59 -4.95 16.60 8.65
N VAL A 60 -3.90 16.41 7.86
CA VAL A 60 -2.74 17.32 7.82
C VAL A 60 -3.15 18.69 7.29
N ARG A 61 -3.89 18.75 6.18
CA ARG A 61 -4.38 20.03 5.61
C ARG A 61 -5.30 20.78 6.57
N ARG A 62 -6.17 20.07 7.30
CA ARG A 62 -7.01 20.67 8.35
C ARG A 62 -6.15 21.23 9.49
N GLY A 63 -5.12 20.51 9.93
CA GLY A 63 -4.19 20.97 10.96
C GLY A 63 -3.46 22.25 10.55
N LEU A 64 -2.99 22.33 9.30
CA LEU A 64 -2.38 23.53 8.73
C LEU A 64 -3.35 24.72 8.71
N ARG A 65 -4.57 24.52 8.20
CA ARG A 65 -5.60 25.57 8.12
C ARG A 65 -5.97 26.13 9.48
N LEU A 66 -6.04 25.27 10.50
CA LEU A 66 -6.35 25.65 11.87
C LEU A 66 -5.11 26.11 12.67
N ASN A 67 -3.96 26.24 12.00
CA ASN A 67 -2.68 26.56 12.60
C ASN A 67 -2.36 25.74 13.87
N LYS A 68 -2.73 24.45 13.86
CA LYS A 68 -2.43 23.53 14.97
C LYS A 68 -0.92 23.36 15.13
N LYS A 69 -0.45 23.34 16.40
CA LYS A 69 0.95 23.13 16.74
C LYS A 69 1.48 21.84 16.11
N GLY A 70 2.67 21.89 15.53
CA GLY A 70 3.40 20.74 14.96
C GLY A 70 3.00 20.34 13.53
N TYR A 71 1.84 20.77 13.03
CA TYR A 71 1.38 20.35 11.70
C TYR A 71 2.20 20.95 10.55
N LYS A 72 2.79 22.12 10.72
CA LYS A 72 3.73 22.71 9.75
C LYS A 72 5.00 21.87 9.63
N GLU A 73 5.52 21.42 10.77
CA GLU A 73 6.70 20.55 10.81
C GLU A 73 6.41 19.19 10.18
N ILE A 74 5.28 18.55 10.55
CA ILE A 74 4.84 17.28 9.94
C ILE A 74 4.77 17.44 8.42
N TYR A 75 4.06 18.45 7.92
CA TYR A 75 3.89 18.69 6.50
C TYR A 75 5.22 18.91 5.77
N SER A 76 6.17 19.59 6.41
CA SER A 76 7.52 19.79 5.87
C SER A 76 8.26 18.45 5.74
N ARG A 77 8.19 17.57 6.73
CA ARG A 77 8.92 16.30 6.79
C ARG A 77 8.38 15.24 5.84
N ILE A 78 7.07 15.22 5.61
CA ILE A 78 6.48 14.36 4.56
C ILE A 78 6.70 14.92 3.14
N GLY A 79 7.56 15.92 2.98
CA GLY A 79 7.94 16.48 1.69
C GLY A 79 6.88 17.35 1.03
N ARG A 80 5.85 17.77 1.77
CA ARG A 80 4.73 18.62 1.29
C ARG A 80 3.94 18.01 0.14
N ARG A 81 4.07 16.70 -0.08
CA ARG A 81 3.48 15.99 -1.21
C ARG A 81 2.74 14.76 -0.73
N PHE A 82 1.55 14.57 -1.26
CA PHE A 82 0.79 13.34 -1.17
C PHE A 82 0.70 12.73 -2.57
N VAL A 83 0.93 11.43 -2.66
CA VAL A 83 0.85 10.68 -3.90
C VAL A 83 -0.39 9.80 -3.82
N ALA A 84 -1.41 10.16 -4.60
CA ALA A 84 -2.60 9.33 -4.70
C ALA A 84 -2.28 8.07 -5.51
N MET A 85 -2.62 6.91 -4.96
CA MET A 85 -2.59 5.67 -5.71
C MET A 85 -3.89 5.53 -6.51
N PRO A 86 -3.82 5.17 -7.80
CA PRO A 86 -5.01 4.90 -8.58
C PRO A 86 -5.76 3.70 -8.01
N GLY A 87 -7.07 3.68 -8.18
CA GLY A 87 -7.89 2.49 -7.88
C GLY A 87 -7.53 1.32 -8.79
N LEU A 88 -8.01 0.13 -8.44
CA LEU A 88 -7.79 -1.08 -9.23
C LEU A 88 -8.43 -0.96 -10.61
N SER A 89 -7.63 -1.15 -11.65
CA SER A 89 -8.13 -1.28 -13.03
C SER A 89 -8.65 -2.71 -13.29
N ALA A 90 -9.41 -2.88 -14.37
CA ALA A 90 -9.85 -4.20 -14.81
C ALA A 90 -8.67 -5.13 -15.16
N THR A 91 -7.55 -4.57 -15.60
CA THR A 91 -6.32 -5.29 -15.89
C THR A 91 -5.69 -5.80 -14.60
N ASP A 92 -5.53 -4.92 -13.59
CA ASP A 92 -4.98 -5.29 -12.28
C ASP A 92 -5.77 -6.43 -11.64
N ILE A 93 -7.11 -6.37 -11.73
CA ILE A 93 -7.99 -7.44 -11.21
C ILE A 93 -7.71 -8.75 -11.93
N SER A 94 -7.55 -8.73 -13.26
CA SER A 94 -7.23 -9.93 -14.04
C SER A 94 -5.89 -10.52 -13.64
N ASP A 95 -4.87 -9.68 -13.46
CA ASP A 95 -3.53 -10.11 -13.11
C ASP A 95 -3.49 -10.70 -11.69
N VAL A 96 -4.22 -10.09 -10.75
CA VAL A 96 -4.38 -10.65 -9.40
C VAL A 96 -5.11 -11.99 -9.43
N CYS A 97 -6.15 -12.15 -10.27
CA CYS A 97 -6.84 -13.43 -10.43
C CYS A 97 -5.90 -14.52 -10.92
N ARG A 98 -5.14 -14.25 -12.01
CA ARG A 98 -4.16 -15.19 -12.56
C ARG A 98 -3.07 -15.54 -11.56
N ALA A 99 -2.50 -14.54 -10.88
CA ALA A 99 -1.49 -14.74 -9.83
C ALA A 99 -2.00 -15.59 -8.64
N ASN A 100 -3.32 -15.68 -8.47
CA ASN A 100 -3.96 -16.53 -7.46
C ASN A 100 -4.58 -17.82 -8.06
N GLY A 101 -4.16 -18.25 -9.27
CA GLY A 101 -4.54 -19.51 -9.87
C GLY A 101 -5.95 -19.53 -10.48
N VAL A 102 -6.56 -18.36 -10.74
CA VAL A 102 -7.85 -18.25 -11.44
C VAL A 102 -7.59 -17.74 -12.86
N GLU A 103 -7.59 -18.66 -13.83
CA GLU A 103 -7.25 -18.38 -15.24
C GLU A 103 -8.49 -18.32 -16.14
N GLY A 104 -9.60 -18.89 -15.71
CA GLY A 104 -10.85 -18.95 -16.47
C GLY A 104 -11.43 -17.55 -16.75
N LEU A 105 -11.63 -17.22 -18.04
CA LEU A 105 -12.14 -15.90 -18.43
C LEU A 105 -13.50 -15.59 -17.78
N ARG A 106 -14.39 -16.58 -17.68
CA ARG A 106 -15.72 -16.42 -17.05
C ARG A 106 -15.60 -16.14 -15.55
N GLU A 107 -14.67 -16.82 -14.88
CA GLU A 107 -14.39 -16.62 -13.46
C GLU A 107 -13.83 -15.22 -13.21
N ILE A 108 -12.85 -14.79 -14.02
CA ILE A 108 -12.26 -13.45 -13.95
C ILE A 108 -13.31 -12.36 -14.17
N GLU A 109 -14.18 -12.51 -15.17
CA GLU A 109 -15.26 -11.55 -15.41
C GLU A 109 -16.26 -11.50 -14.24
N THR A 110 -16.56 -12.63 -13.62
CA THR A 110 -17.37 -12.67 -12.41
C THR A 110 -16.70 -11.92 -11.25
N VAL A 111 -15.40 -12.11 -11.06
CA VAL A 111 -14.64 -11.37 -10.03
C VAL A 111 -14.66 -9.87 -10.30
N LYS A 112 -14.45 -9.43 -11.55
CA LYS A 112 -14.49 -8.02 -11.94
C LYS A 112 -15.82 -7.36 -11.61
N LYS A 113 -16.92 -8.04 -11.91
CA LYS A 113 -18.26 -7.51 -11.64
C LYS A 113 -18.57 -7.39 -10.14
N ASP A 114 -18.09 -8.36 -9.36
CA ASP A 114 -18.46 -8.47 -7.94
C ASP A 114 -17.51 -7.74 -6.99
N CYS A 115 -16.29 -7.41 -7.43
CA CYS A 115 -15.26 -6.89 -6.50
C CYS A 115 -15.43 -5.41 -6.16
N GLU A 116 -16.16 -4.64 -6.99
CA GLU A 116 -16.35 -3.19 -6.78
C GLU A 116 -15.02 -2.42 -6.55
N GLY A 117 -13.91 -2.89 -7.15
CA GLY A 117 -12.60 -2.30 -6.96
C GLY A 117 -11.91 -2.61 -5.61
N ASP A 118 -12.47 -3.51 -4.80
CA ASP A 118 -11.87 -3.94 -3.53
C ASP A 118 -10.99 -5.18 -3.71
N LEU A 119 -9.68 -5.02 -3.52
CA LEU A 119 -8.70 -6.11 -3.62
C LEU A 119 -8.94 -7.26 -2.63
N ARG A 120 -9.49 -6.97 -1.44
CA ARG A 120 -9.84 -8.02 -0.47
C ARG A 120 -10.98 -8.88 -0.98
N ARG A 121 -11.94 -8.28 -1.69
CA ARG A 121 -13.03 -9.02 -2.36
C ARG A 121 -12.47 -9.86 -3.51
N VAL A 122 -11.57 -9.33 -4.33
CA VAL A 122 -10.86 -10.09 -5.38
C VAL A 122 -10.22 -11.34 -4.78
N LYS A 123 -9.38 -11.20 -3.76
CA LYS A 123 -8.69 -12.34 -3.11
C LYS A 123 -9.66 -13.36 -2.54
N ARG A 124 -10.74 -12.92 -1.87
CA ARG A 124 -11.76 -13.83 -1.33
C ARG A 124 -12.47 -14.63 -2.42
N LYS A 125 -12.78 -14.00 -3.55
CA LYS A 125 -13.40 -14.70 -4.70
C LYS A 125 -12.45 -15.70 -5.33
N CYS A 126 -11.19 -15.35 -5.55
CA CYS A 126 -10.17 -16.29 -6.04
C CYS A 126 -10.04 -17.52 -5.11
N HIS A 127 -9.99 -17.28 -3.81
CA HIS A 127 -9.94 -18.38 -2.83
C HIS A 127 -11.19 -19.27 -2.89
N ALA A 128 -12.37 -18.69 -3.08
CA ALA A 128 -13.62 -19.46 -3.22
C ALA A 128 -13.61 -20.33 -4.48
N PHE A 129 -13.20 -19.81 -5.63
CA PHE A 129 -13.06 -20.58 -6.87
C PHE A 129 -12.06 -21.73 -6.74
N ASN A 130 -10.89 -21.48 -6.15
CA ASN A 130 -9.88 -22.51 -5.94
C ASN A 130 -10.37 -23.61 -4.99
N ARG A 131 -11.14 -23.26 -3.95
CA ARG A 131 -11.75 -24.24 -3.04
C ARG A 131 -12.79 -25.10 -3.76
N MET A 132 -13.65 -24.47 -4.56
CA MET A 132 -14.65 -25.22 -5.35
C MET A 132 -14.00 -26.20 -6.33
N ARG A 133 -12.88 -25.78 -6.96
CA ARG A 133 -12.14 -26.64 -7.89
C ARG A 133 -11.57 -27.85 -7.18
N ARG A 134 -10.89 -27.67 -6.04
CA ARG A 134 -10.37 -28.79 -5.23
C ARG A 134 -11.47 -29.76 -4.81
N GLN A 135 -12.59 -29.26 -4.32
CA GLN A 135 -13.71 -30.11 -3.93
C GLN A 135 -14.33 -30.88 -5.12
N ALA A 136 -14.30 -30.30 -6.31
CA ALA A 136 -14.77 -30.99 -7.52
C ALA A 136 -13.79 -32.07 -7.98
N GLU A 137 -12.49 -31.88 -7.78
CA GLU A 137 -11.46 -32.87 -8.06
C GLU A 137 -11.54 -34.06 -7.08
N GLU A 138 -11.62 -33.78 -5.78
CA GLU A 138 -11.78 -34.80 -4.73
C GLU A 138 -13.01 -35.70 -4.98
N ARG A 139 -14.15 -35.11 -5.34
CA ARG A 139 -15.38 -35.88 -5.65
C ARG A 139 -15.24 -36.76 -6.89
N LYS A 140 -14.44 -36.35 -7.87
CA LYS A 140 -14.19 -37.18 -9.06
C LYS A 140 -13.30 -38.37 -8.75
N GLU A 141 -12.32 -38.19 -7.86
CA GLU A 141 -11.45 -39.26 -7.41
C GLU A 141 -12.24 -40.30 -6.60
N GLU A 142 -13.11 -39.85 -5.67
CA GLU A 142 -13.99 -40.74 -4.89
C GLU A 142 -15.01 -41.53 -5.73
N THR A 143 -15.39 -41.00 -6.91
CA THR A 143 -16.36 -41.70 -7.82
C THR A 143 -15.66 -42.58 -8.84
N ALA A 144 -14.34 -42.55 -8.94
CA ALA A 144 -13.55 -43.36 -9.86
C ALA A 144 -12.96 -44.65 -9.21
N GLU A 145 -13.06 -44.76 -7.89
CA GLU A 145 -12.78 -45.98 -7.11
C GLU A 145 -14.05 -46.84 -6.94
#